data_108780bff4300964d96be15dd1cb9752
#
_entry.id   108780bff4300964d96be15dd1cb9752
#
_cell.length_a   1.000
_cell.length_b   1.000
_cell.length_c   1.000
_cell.angle_alpha   90.00
_cell.angle_beta   90.00
_cell.angle_gamma   90.00
#
_symmetry.space_group_name_H-M   'P 1'
#
loop_
_entity.id
_entity.type
_entity.pdbx_description
1 polymer ?
#
loop_
_entity_poly.entity_id
_entity_poly.type
_entity_poly.pdbx_seq_one_letter_code
_entity_poly.pdbx_strand_id
1 'polypeptide(L)'
;MIQAIAEGDGISVLVEVGSGSEAGTAQAQGADALAVREAVDVRGASQLPLLFLGGAEAALRAAADAVVVAADTESWDAARELGLDCVVRVGDADDLGRALEEIDPEVVLLSPSADSGEDALEALLGLLHDVPAGKLAIAELHDASAEDVAELERAGVDAVLVTSTDVAALVPAEPPDV
;
A
#
# COMPACT_ATOMS: atom_id res chain seq x y z
N MET A 1 7.52 4.76 7.19
CA MET A 1 6.78 4.48 5.96
C MET A 1 5.63 5.47 5.76
N ILE A 2 4.73 5.61 6.69
CA ILE A 2 3.55 6.50 6.62
C ILE A 2 3.95 7.94 6.24
N GLN A 3 4.98 8.47 6.85
CA GLN A 3 5.48 9.82 6.55
C GLN A 3 6.00 9.98 5.10
N ALA A 4 6.60 8.95 4.53
CA ALA A 4 7.08 8.99 3.13
C ALA A 4 5.91 9.04 2.13
N ILE A 5 4.77 8.42 2.45
CA ILE A 5 3.55 8.49 1.64
C ILE A 5 2.88 9.86 1.79
N ALA A 6 2.81 10.40 3.02
CA ALA A 6 2.13 11.65 3.31
C ALA A 6 2.84 12.91 2.78
N GLU A 7 4.15 12.86 2.56
CA GLU A 7 4.99 14.00 2.14
C GLU A 7 5.30 14.01 0.63
N GLY A 8 4.78 13.04 -0.16
CA GLY A 8 5.00 12.96 -1.60
C GLY A 8 4.25 14.04 -2.38
N ASP A 9 4.89 14.59 -3.44
CA ASP A 9 4.26 15.51 -4.39
C ASP A 9 3.53 14.71 -5.50
N GLY A 10 2.54 13.86 -5.14
CA GLY A 10 1.80 13.00 -6.05
C GLY A 10 1.53 11.63 -5.43
N ILE A 11 0.99 10.71 -6.23
CA ILE A 11 0.70 9.34 -5.77
C ILE A 11 2.00 8.55 -5.57
N SER A 12 2.19 7.97 -4.38
CA SER A 12 3.34 7.10 -4.08
C SER A 12 3.15 5.70 -4.69
N VAL A 13 4.21 5.10 -5.22
CA VAL A 13 4.17 3.75 -5.78
C VAL A 13 4.88 2.75 -4.86
N LEU A 14 4.11 1.81 -4.32
CA LEU A 14 4.59 0.66 -3.57
C LEU A 14 4.68 -0.55 -4.52
N VAL A 15 5.81 -1.26 -4.52
CA VAL A 15 5.99 -2.44 -5.38
C VAL A 15 6.05 -3.70 -4.53
N GLU A 16 5.15 -4.65 -4.80
CA GLU A 16 5.25 -5.99 -4.21
C GLU A 16 6.38 -6.77 -4.88
N VAL A 17 7.32 -7.26 -4.07
CA VAL A 17 8.51 -7.97 -4.52
C VAL A 17 8.67 -9.31 -3.81
N GLY A 18 9.18 -10.31 -4.52
CA GLY A 18 9.47 -11.66 -4.01
C GLY A 18 10.96 -11.94 -3.82
N SER A 19 11.84 -10.98 -4.15
CA SER A 19 13.30 -11.18 -4.08
C SER A 19 14.06 -9.87 -3.93
N GLY A 20 15.32 -9.97 -3.43
CA GLY A 20 16.22 -8.82 -3.38
C GLY A 20 16.56 -8.24 -4.77
N SER A 21 16.57 -9.06 -5.82
CA SER A 21 16.79 -8.59 -7.19
C SER A 21 15.65 -7.68 -7.66
N GLU A 22 14.40 -8.08 -7.40
CA GLU A 22 13.22 -7.26 -7.71
C GLU A 22 13.20 -5.98 -6.89
N ALA A 23 13.56 -6.06 -5.59
CA ALA A 23 13.67 -4.90 -4.72
C ALA A 23 14.67 -3.85 -5.25
N GLY A 24 15.85 -4.30 -5.69
CA GLY A 24 16.84 -3.43 -6.31
C GLY A 24 16.35 -2.81 -7.63
N THR A 25 15.61 -3.59 -8.42
CA THR A 25 15.01 -3.10 -9.68
C THR A 25 13.93 -2.06 -9.40
N ALA A 26 12.99 -2.35 -8.50
CA ALA A 26 11.92 -1.41 -8.12
C ALA A 26 12.48 -0.08 -7.60
N GLN A 27 13.48 -0.14 -6.72
CA GLN A 27 14.17 1.07 -6.25
C GLN A 27 14.83 1.86 -7.38
N ALA A 28 15.51 1.18 -8.32
CA ALA A 28 16.15 1.83 -9.46
C ALA A 28 15.14 2.45 -10.44
N GLN A 29 13.93 1.96 -10.47
CA GLN A 29 12.81 2.45 -11.29
C GLN A 29 11.99 3.55 -10.60
N GLY A 30 12.33 3.93 -9.37
CA GLY A 30 11.69 5.04 -8.67
C GLY A 30 10.52 4.65 -7.77
N ALA A 31 10.44 3.40 -7.31
CA ALA A 31 9.48 3.03 -6.27
C ALA A 31 9.73 3.81 -4.98
N ASP A 32 8.66 4.21 -4.29
CA ASP A 32 8.73 4.94 -3.01
C ASP A 32 8.82 3.99 -1.81
N ALA A 33 8.23 2.79 -1.93
CA ALA A 33 8.29 1.75 -0.92
C ALA A 33 8.21 0.35 -1.55
N LEU A 34 8.53 -0.66 -0.76
CA LEU A 34 8.40 -2.06 -1.15
C LEU A 34 7.34 -2.76 -0.30
N ALA A 35 6.71 -3.78 -0.86
CA ALA A 35 5.84 -4.68 -0.11
C ALA A 35 6.28 -6.13 -0.31
N VAL A 36 6.13 -6.97 0.73
CA VAL A 36 6.44 -8.40 0.68
C VAL A 36 5.38 -9.22 1.40
N ARG A 37 5.05 -10.41 0.87
CA ARG A 37 4.15 -11.38 1.53
C ARG A 37 4.88 -12.41 2.37
N GLU A 38 6.11 -12.66 2.03
CA GLU A 38 6.96 -13.63 2.72
C GLU A 38 8.24 -12.95 3.22
N ALA A 39 8.86 -13.53 4.26
CA ALA A 39 10.10 -13.00 4.78
C ALA A 39 11.26 -13.31 3.82
N VAL A 40 11.48 -12.44 2.85
CA VAL A 40 12.59 -12.47 1.91
C VAL A 40 13.63 -11.40 2.28
N ASP A 41 14.90 -11.67 2.01
CA ASP A 41 15.97 -10.69 2.26
C ASP A 41 15.99 -9.62 1.17
N VAL A 42 15.26 -8.54 1.41
CA VAL A 42 15.24 -7.35 0.55
C VAL A 42 16.14 -6.22 1.09
N ARG A 43 16.44 -6.24 2.39
CA ARG A 43 17.22 -5.17 3.05
C ARG A 43 18.66 -5.07 2.56
N GLY A 44 19.23 -6.17 2.07
CA GLY A 44 20.55 -6.16 1.43
C GLY A 44 20.58 -5.48 0.05
N ALA A 45 19.43 -5.33 -0.59
CA ALA A 45 19.30 -4.82 -1.96
C ALA A 45 18.61 -3.45 -2.05
N SER A 46 17.85 -3.03 -1.01
CA SER A 46 17.11 -1.78 -1.01
C SER A 46 17.06 -1.14 0.38
N GLN A 47 17.03 0.20 0.40
CA GLN A 47 16.84 1.02 1.60
C GLN A 47 15.42 1.60 1.70
N LEU A 48 14.56 1.30 0.74
CA LEU A 48 13.19 1.78 0.74
C LEU A 48 12.39 1.28 1.96
N PRO A 49 11.39 2.01 2.41
CA PRO A 49 10.44 1.55 3.40
C PRO A 49 9.81 0.21 2.99
N LEU A 50 9.59 -0.69 3.95
CA LEU A 50 9.10 -2.04 3.71
C LEU A 50 7.77 -2.28 4.42
N LEU A 51 6.73 -2.55 3.66
CA LEU A 51 5.42 -3.00 4.11
C LEU A 51 5.35 -4.54 4.08
N PHE A 52 4.93 -5.16 5.17
CA PHE A 52 4.71 -6.60 5.21
C PHE A 52 3.21 -6.92 5.07
N LEU A 53 2.86 -7.73 4.07
CA LEU A 53 1.46 -8.05 3.73
C LEU A 53 0.92 -9.29 4.47
N GLY A 54 1.44 -9.58 5.67
CA GLY A 54 1.09 -10.77 6.43
C GLY A 54 1.20 -10.56 7.94
N GLY A 55 1.45 -11.64 8.71
CA GLY A 55 1.42 -11.57 10.16
C GLY A 55 2.57 -10.77 10.80
N ALA A 56 2.29 -10.11 11.92
CA ALA A 56 3.19 -9.19 12.60
C ALA A 56 4.53 -9.81 13.05
N GLU A 57 4.54 -11.06 13.51
CA GLU A 57 5.79 -11.76 13.85
C GLU A 57 6.70 -12.00 12.63
N ALA A 58 6.11 -12.25 11.45
CA ALA A 58 6.88 -12.41 10.21
C ALA A 58 7.39 -11.05 9.72
N ALA A 59 6.62 -9.97 9.91
CA ALA A 59 7.05 -8.60 9.64
C ALA A 59 8.30 -8.22 10.43
N LEU A 60 8.36 -8.56 11.73
CA LEU A 60 9.56 -8.35 12.55
C LEU A 60 10.78 -9.11 12.02
N ARG A 61 10.59 -10.39 11.62
CA ARG A 61 11.69 -11.19 11.06
C ARG A 61 12.21 -10.64 9.74
N ALA A 62 11.32 -10.02 8.94
CA ALA A 62 11.66 -9.34 7.69
C ALA A 62 12.27 -7.95 7.91
N ALA A 63 12.36 -7.47 9.16
CA ALA A 63 12.73 -6.10 9.49
C ALA A 63 11.85 -5.07 8.74
N ALA A 64 10.56 -5.33 8.65
CA ALA A 64 9.61 -4.43 8.01
C ALA A 64 9.37 -3.18 8.86
N ASP A 65 9.09 -2.06 8.21
CA ASP A 65 8.77 -0.79 8.87
C ASP A 65 7.29 -0.73 9.25
N ALA A 66 6.44 -1.42 8.48
CA ALA A 66 5.01 -1.49 8.74
C ALA A 66 4.45 -2.87 8.38
N VAL A 67 3.27 -3.19 8.92
CA VAL A 67 2.55 -4.43 8.66
C VAL A 67 1.10 -4.16 8.29
N VAL A 68 0.58 -4.94 7.35
CA VAL A 68 -0.85 -4.96 7.03
C VAL A 68 -1.56 -5.89 8.01
N VAL A 69 -2.58 -5.38 8.68
CA VAL A 69 -3.43 -6.12 9.61
C VAL A 69 -4.88 -6.14 9.11
N ALA A 70 -5.67 -7.11 9.57
CA ALA A 70 -7.09 -7.14 9.30
C ALA A 70 -7.84 -6.02 10.05
N ALA A 71 -9.08 -5.74 9.66
CA ALA A 71 -9.94 -4.75 10.31
C ALA A 71 -10.53 -5.30 11.63
N ASP A 72 -9.66 -5.73 12.55
CA ASP A 72 -10.00 -6.21 13.89
C ASP A 72 -8.99 -5.74 14.94
N THR A 73 -9.46 -5.51 16.15
CA THR A 73 -8.66 -4.98 17.27
C THR A 73 -7.57 -5.95 17.74
N GLU A 74 -7.77 -7.26 17.63
CA GLU A 74 -6.80 -8.27 18.09
C GLU A 74 -5.54 -8.22 17.22
N SER A 75 -5.69 -8.24 15.90
CA SER A 75 -4.57 -8.13 14.94
C SER A 75 -3.85 -6.78 15.07
N TRP A 76 -4.61 -5.70 15.28
CA TRP A 76 -4.08 -4.36 15.47
C TRP A 76 -3.24 -4.26 16.75
N ASP A 77 -3.78 -4.67 17.89
CA ASP A 77 -3.10 -4.59 19.19
C ASP A 77 -1.84 -5.47 19.20
N ALA A 78 -1.92 -6.69 18.65
CA ALA A 78 -0.77 -7.59 18.55
C ALA A 78 0.38 -6.98 17.73
N ALA A 79 0.10 -6.30 16.63
CA ALA A 79 1.13 -5.64 15.83
C ALA A 79 1.73 -4.41 16.56
N ARG A 80 0.90 -3.64 17.21
CA ARG A 80 1.33 -2.47 17.99
C ARG A 80 2.16 -2.82 19.21
N GLU A 81 1.85 -3.91 19.91
CA GLU A 81 2.67 -4.43 21.01
C GLU A 81 4.09 -4.79 20.54
N LEU A 82 4.25 -5.19 19.29
CA LEU A 82 5.55 -5.46 18.69
C LEU A 82 6.27 -4.20 18.17
N GLY A 83 5.65 -3.01 18.30
CA GLY A 83 6.23 -1.74 17.89
C GLY A 83 6.22 -1.49 16.39
N LEU A 84 5.35 -2.17 15.63
CA LEU A 84 5.19 -1.99 14.20
C LEU A 84 4.20 -0.86 13.88
N ASP A 85 4.46 -0.10 12.83
CA ASP A 85 3.44 0.72 12.19
C ASP A 85 2.41 -0.19 11.52
N CYS A 86 1.12 0.18 11.62
CA CYS A 86 0.03 -0.66 11.14
C CYS A 86 -0.74 0.02 10.01
N VAL A 87 -1.03 -0.76 8.97
CA VAL A 87 -1.94 -0.43 7.87
C VAL A 87 -3.10 -1.40 7.93
N VAL A 88 -4.34 -0.90 7.99
CA VAL A 88 -5.52 -1.77 8.07
C VAL A 88 -6.04 -2.11 6.68
N ARG A 89 -6.14 -3.42 6.38
CA ARG A 89 -6.71 -3.90 5.13
C ARG A 89 -8.23 -3.83 5.18
N VAL A 90 -8.83 -3.29 4.14
CA VAL A 90 -10.27 -3.10 3.97
C VAL A 90 -10.68 -3.70 2.62
N GLY A 91 -11.57 -4.69 2.65
CA GLY A 91 -12.06 -5.36 1.46
C GLY A 91 -13.43 -4.86 0.98
N ASP A 92 -14.21 -4.27 1.88
CA ASP A 92 -15.55 -3.76 1.61
C ASP A 92 -15.95 -2.65 2.59
N ALA A 93 -17.15 -2.09 2.44
CA ALA A 93 -17.66 -1.01 3.27
C ALA A 93 -17.89 -1.43 4.74
N ASP A 94 -18.21 -2.71 5.00
CA ASP A 94 -18.41 -3.20 6.36
C ASP A 94 -17.07 -3.30 7.10
N ASP A 95 -16.01 -3.76 6.42
CA ASP A 95 -14.63 -3.75 6.94
C ASP A 95 -14.16 -2.33 7.22
N LEU A 96 -14.42 -1.39 6.30
CA LEU A 96 -14.07 0.03 6.49
C LEU A 96 -14.80 0.61 7.70
N GLY A 97 -16.10 0.40 7.80
CA GLY A 97 -16.90 0.87 8.94
C GLY A 97 -16.35 0.35 10.27
N ARG A 98 -16.05 -0.95 10.35
CA ARG A 98 -15.46 -1.57 11.54
C ARG A 98 -14.08 -1.00 11.87
N ALA A 99 -13.22 -0.86 10.87
CA ALA A 99 -11.89 -0.27 11.05
C ALA A 99 -11.96 1.15 11.62
N LEU A 100 -12.86 1.97 11.11
CA LEU A 100 -13.03 3.35 11.56
C LEU A 100 -13.65 3.48 12.95
N GLU A 101 -14.60 2.59 13.31
CA GLU A 101 -15.28 2.63 14.60
C GLU A 101 -14.45 2.03 15.74
N GLU A 102 -13.72 0.94 15.49
CA GLU A 102 -13.04 0.16 16.52
C GLU A 102 -11.55 0.48 16.64
N ILE A 103 -10.89 0.88 15.55
CA ILE A 103 -9.42 1.04 15.46
C ILE A 103 -9.04 2.50 15.23
N ASP A 104 -9.77 3.20 14.37
CA ASP A 104 -9.46 4.56 13.87
C ASP A 104 -8.04 4.68 13.27
N PRO A 105 -7.66 3.85 12.28
CA PRO A 105 -6.30 3.81 11.74
C PRO A 105 -5.95 5.10 11.00
N GLU A 106 -4.66 5.46 10.97
CA GLU A 106 -4.15 6.57 10.14
C GLU A 106 -4.10 6.19 8.66
N VAL A 107 -3.86 4.90 8.35
CA VAL A 107 -3.68 4.39 6.98
C VAL A 107 -4.54 3.17 6.75
N VAL A 108 -5.25 3.17 5.63
CA VAL A 108 -6.02 2.01 5.13
C VAL A 108 -5.46 1.49 3.82
N LEU A 109 -5.44 0.17 3.66
CA LEU A 109 -5.16 -0.51 2.40
C LEU A 109 -6.48 -0.98 1.80
N LEU A 110 -6.93 -0.33 0.75
CA LEU A 110 -8.13 -0.69 0.00
C LEU A 110 -7.80 -1.89 -0.91
N SER A 111 -8.41 -3.04 -0.63
CA SER A 111 -8.12 -4.31 -1.29
C SER A 111 -9.44 -5.06 -1.56
N PRO A 112 -10.27 -4.58 -2.53
CA PRO A 112 -11.54 -5.20 -2.83
C PRO A 112 -11.35 -6.63 -3.32
N SER A 113 -12.27 -7.53 -2.94
CA SER A 113 -12.24 -8.92 -3.37
C SER A 113 -12.48 -9.03 -4.88
N ALA A 114 -11.64 -9.79 -5.57
CA ALA A 114 -11.74 -10.04 -7.01
C ALA A 114 -13.01 -10.82 -7.44
N ASP A 115 -13.82 -11.28 -6.47
CA ASP A 115 -14.99 -12.13 -6.71
C ASP A 115 -16.26 -11.38 -7.14
N SER A 116 -16.25 -10.05 -7.12
CA SER A 116 -17.47 -9.23 -7.37
C SER A 116 -17.84 -9.09 -8.84
N GLY A 117 -16.97 -9.50 -9.79
CA GLY A 117 -17.20 -9.30 -11.22
C GLY A 117 -17.26 -7.84 -11.67
N GLU A 118 -16.99 -6.93 -10.75
CA GLU A 118 -16.79 -5.51 -10.98
C GLU A 118 -15.33 -5.26 -11.39
N ASP A 119 -15.10 -4.16 -12.10
CA ASP A 119 -13.75 -3.70 -12.37
C ASP A 119 -13.05 -3.36 -11.05
N ALA A 120 -11.84 -3.87 -10.82
CA ALA A 120 -11.10 -3.66 -9.57
C ALA A 120 -10.89 -2.17 -9.27
N LEU A 121 -10.66 -1.36 -10.30
CA LEU A 121 -10.53 0.08 -10.17
C LEU A 121 -11.84 0.73 -9.70
N GLU A 122 -12.99 0.33 -10.29
CA GLU A 122 -14.30 0.87 -9.90
C GLU A 122 -14.62 0.52 -8.43
N ALA A 123 -14.33 -0.72 -8.01
CA ALA A 123 -14.52 -1.14 -6.62
C ALA A 123 -13.62 -0.37 -5.65
N LEU A 124 -12.35 -0.11 -6.01
CA LEU A 124 -11.42 0.73 -5.23
C LEU A 124 -11.94 2.16 -5.07
N LEU A 125 -12.39 2.77 -6.16
CA LEU A 125 -12.94 4.13 -6.15
C LEU A 125 -14.23 4.23 -5.33
N GLY A 126 -15.05 3.16 -5.35
CA GLY A 126 -16.23 3.04 -4.51
C GLY A 126 -15.89 3.06 -3.02
N LEU A 127 -14.92 2.25 -2.59
CA LEU A 127 -14.44 2.22 -1.20
C LEU A 127 -13.77 3.53 -0.78
N LEU A 128 -12.98 4.14 -1.66
CA LEU A 128 -12.30 5.41 -1.38
C LEU A 128 -13.27 6.53 -1.01
N HIS A 129 -14.47 6.54 -1.62
CA HIS A 129 -15.49 7.55 -1.36
C HIS A 129 -15.91 7.61 0.12
N ASP A 130 -15.85 6.48 0.82
CA ASP A 130 -16.25 6.34 2.21
C ASP A 130 -15.07 6.54 3.20
N VAL A 131 -13.83 6.70 2.69
CA VAL A 131 -12.65 7.00 3.53
C VAL A 131 -12.71 8.45 4.01
N PRO A 132 -12.67 8.71 5.33
CA PRO A 132 -12.72 10.07 5.85
C PRO A 132 -11.50 10.90 5.46
N ALA A 133 -11.71 12.19 5.18
CA ALA A 133 -10.62 13.13 4.97
C ALA A 133 -9.63 13.14 6.15
N GLY A 134 -8.35 13.08 5.84
CA GLY A 134 -7.26 13.04 6.83
C GLY A 134 -6.77 11.63 7.15
N LYS A 135 -7.35 10.59 6.57
CA LYS A 135 -6.78 9.23 6.52
C LYS A 135 -6.01 9.07 5.22
N LEU A 136 -4.92 8.29 5.24
CA LEU A 136 -4.18 7.94 4.05
C LEU A 136 -4.75 6.64 3.45
N ALA A 137 -4.96 6.65 2.14
CA ALA A 137 -5.48 5.51 1.40
C ALA A 137 -4.41 4.93 0.46
N ILE A 138 -4.12 3.64 0.61
CA ILE A 138 -3.31 2.86 -0.32
C ILE A 138 -4.27 1.99 -1.13
N ALA A 139 -4.24 2.07 -2.47
CA ALA A 139 -5.02 1.19 -3.34
C ALA A 139 -4.19 -0.03 -3.75
N GLU A 140 -4.68 -1.25 -3.50
CA GLU A 140 -4.04 -2.50 -3.99
C GLU A 140 -4.57 -2.83 -5.38
N LEU A 141 -3.77 -2.56 -6.43
CA LEU A 141 -4.10 -2.81 -7.82
C LEU A 141 -2.90 -3.46 -8.54
N HIS A 142 -2.88 -4.79 -8.58
CA HIS A 142 -1.70 -5.57 -9.00
C HIS A 142 -1.27 -5.29 -10.44
N ASP A 143 -2.20 -5.24 -11.39
CA ASP A 143 -1.96 -5.06 -12.81
C ASP A 143 -2.31 -3.64 -13.29
N ALA A 144 -2.01 -2.62 -12.46
CA ALA A 144 -2.31 -1.23 -12.76
C ALA A 144 -1.60 -0.74 -14.03
N SER A 145 -2.33 -0.02 -14.87
CA SER A 145 -1.78 0.78 -15.96
C SER A 145 -1.47 2.22 -15.50
N ALA A 146 -0.73 2.98 -16.32
CA ALA A 146 -0.50 4.40 -16.04
C ALA A 146 -1.81 5.22 -16.00
N GLU A 147 -2.81 4.80 -16.75
CA GLU A 147 -4.13 5.46 -16.78
C GLU A 147 -4.88 5.21 -15.46
N ASP A 148 -4.83 3.97 -14.93
CA ASP A 148 -5.43 3.60 -13.65
C ASP A 148 -4.76 4.38 -12.50
N VAL A 149 -3.42 4.45 -12.49
CA VAL A 149 -2.66 5.21 -11.49
C VAL A 149 -3.04 6.69 -11.52
N ALA A 150 -3.12 7.28 -12.71
CA ALA A 150 -3.54 8.68 -12.86
C ALA A 150 -5.01 8.91 -12.46
N GLU A 151 -5.87 7.92 -12.57
CA GLU A 151 -7.25 7.99 -12.10
C GLU A 151 -7.33 7.91 -10.58
N LEU A 152 -6.59 6.98 -9.97
CA LEU A 152 -6.46 6.86 -8.51
C LEU A 152 -5.92 8.15 -7.89
N GLU A 153 -4.87 8.75 -8.48
CA GLU A 153 -4.30 10.03 -8.03
C GLU A 153 -5.34 11.16 -8.08
N ARG A 154 -6.05 11.29 -9.20
CA ARG A 154 -7.12 12.30 -9.35
C ARG A 154 -8.28 12.10 -8.37
N ALA A 155 -8.53 10.86 -7.97
CA ALA A 155 -9.54 10.54 -6.97
C ALA A 155 -9.09 10.83 -5.54
N GLY A 156 -7.79 11.05 -5.31
CA GLY A 156 -7.22 11.38 -3.99
C GLY A 156 -6.66 10.17 -3.24
N VAL A 157 -6.26 9.12 -3.94
CA VAL A 157 -5.47 8.02 -3.37
C VAL A 157 -4.05 8.50 -3.12
N ASP A 158 -3.50 8.25 -1.94
CA ASP A 158 -2.15 8.68 -1.56
C ASP A 158 -1.06 7.75 -2.08
N ALA A 159 -1.38 6.46 -2.22
CA ALA A 159 -0.42 5.48 -2.73
C ALA A 159 -1.11 4.32 -3.47
N VAL A 160 -0.39 3.71 -4.42
CA VAL A 160 -0.81 2.49 -5.11
C VAL A 160 0.17 1.35 -4.83
N LEU A 161 -0.35 0.16 -4.52
CA LEU A 161 0.42 -1.07 -4.38
C LEU A 161 0.24 -1.92 -5.64
N VAL A 162 1.35 -2.13 -6.35
CA VAL A 162 1.41 -2.85 -7.63
C VAL A 162 2.38 -4.03 -7.58
N THR A 163 2.29 -4.94 -8.55
CA THR A 163 3.25 -6.05 -8.74
C THR A 163 4.29 -5.74 -9.81
N SER A 164 4.06 -4.74 -10.66
CA SER A 164 5.01 -4.35 -11.70
C SER A 164 6.23 -3.64 -11.11
N THR A 165 7.43 -4.08 -11.48
CA THR A 165 8.68 -3.37 -11.14
C THR A 165 9.03 -2.25 -12.13
N ASP A 166 8.27 -2.08 -13.22
CA ASP A 166 8.44 -0.98 -14.19
C ASP A 166 7.66 0.26 -13.73
N VAL A 167 8.10 0.84 -12.63
CA VAL A 167 7.47 2.00 -11.98
C VAL A 167 7.50 3.22 -12.90
N ALA A 168 8.56 3.41 -13.68
CA ALA A 168 8.70 4.54 -14.59
C ALA A 168 7.63 4.53 -15.71
N ALA A 169 7.04 3.37 -16.01
CA ALA A 169 5.93 3.28 -16.96
C ALA A 169 4.58 3.62 -16.31
N LEU A 170 4.46 3.56 -14.98
CA LEU A 170 3.23 3.82 -14.24
C LEU A 170 3.05 5.30 -13.90
N VAL A 171 4.14 5.97 -13.55
CA VAL A 171 4.13 7.40 -13.23
C VAL A 171 4.87 8.14 -14.33
N PRO A 172 4.20 8.81 -15.26
CA PRO A 172 4.86 9.59 -16.29
C PRO A 172 5.73 10.66 -15.62
N ALA A 173 6.98 10.76 -16.06
CA ALA A 173 7.85 11.84 -15.62
C ALA A 173 7.14 13.17 -15.86
N GLU A 174 7.13 14.04 -14.85
CA GLU A 174 6.60 15.39 -14.95
C GLU A 174 7.12 16.07 -16.23
N PRO A 175 6.26 16.67 -17.07
CA PRO A 175 6.74 17.33 -18.27
C PRO A 175 7.73 18.41 -17.86
N PRO A 176 8.86 18.57 -18.57
CA PRO A 176 9.84 19.59 -18.21
C PRO A 176 9.15 20.96 -18.22
N ASP A 177 9.34 21.72 -17.15
CA ASP A 177 8.87 23.10 -17.03
C ASP A 177 9.23 23.89 -18.27
N VAL A 178 8.23 24.47 -18.94
CA VAL A 178 8.37 25.30 -20.13
C VAL A 178 8.54 26.76 -19.71
#